data_551035baaa8ae6a042b8c37037d85be1
#
_entry.id   551035baaa8ae6a042b8c37037d85be1
#
_cell.length_a   1.000
_cell.length_b   1.000
_cell.length_c   1.000
_cell.angle_alpha   90.00
_cell.angle_beta   90.00
_cell.angle_gamma   90.00
#
_symmetry.space_group_name_H-M   'P 1'
#
loop_
_entity.id
_entity.type
_entity.pdbx_description
1 polymer ?
#
loop_
_entity_poly.entity_id
_entity_poly.type
_entity_poly.pdbx_seq_one_letter_code
_entity_poly.pdbx_strand_id
1 'polypeptide(L)'
;HQGFAAKLDQTGGEVDWSLSYYYGLDLFPVGIPLSPTQVVLEHNRIQMFGADFARNFGRFGVRGEAAYVHTQDPDGNDPFLKNPYVYYVLGVDHDVTEDLNVNLQAYQRLIVNYQDPFQFQDPVTRNVAVLNTIFNQQMDRIQEGFSGRIKATAWNKTLEAELLGVFEVNRASFFLRPSVAYAFTDTWKGFTGVDLFNGRKESIYGFLQQNSAFFAELRATF
;
A
#
# COMPACT_ATOMS: atom_id res chain seq x y z
N HIS A 1 -20.07 7.98 -15.05
CA HIS A 1 -18.78 7.32 -15.31
C HIS A 1 -19.01 5.82 -15.22
N GLN A 2 -18.64 5.07 -16.30
CA GLN A 2 -18.79 3.63 -16.35
C GLN A 2 -17.40 2.99 -16.21
N GLY A 3 -17.31 1.91 -15.42
CA GLY A 3 -16.15 1.04 -15.31
C GLY A 3 -16.56 -0.40 -15.62
N PHE A 4 -15.58 -1.24 -15.94
CA PHE A 4 -15.74 -2.66 -16.18
C PHE A 4 -14.66 -3.42 -15.44
N ALA A 5 -15.02 -4.55 -14.84
CA ALA A 5 -14.08 -5.48 -14.22
C ALA A 5 -14.46 -6.93 -14.59
N ALA A 6 -13.44 -7.75 -14.76
CA ALA A 6 -13.58 -9.20 -14.95
C ALA A 6 -12.50 -9.91 -14.12
N LYS A 7 -12.87 -11.05 -13.56
CA LYS A 7 -11.95 -11.91 -12.82
C LYS A 7 -12.22 -13.38 -13.20
N LEU A 8 -11.14 -14.12 -13.39
CA LEU A 8 -11.13 -15.57 -13.51
C LEU A 8 -10.30 -16.11 -12.37
N ASP A 9 -10.86 -16.99 -11.57
CA ASP A 9 -10.15 -17.62 -10.45
C ASP A 9 -10.33 -19.13 -10.44
N GLN A 10 -9.30 -19.82 -9.95
CA GLN A 10 -9.30 -21.25 -9.66
C GLN A 10 -8.88 -21.43 -8.22
N THR A 11 -9.70 -22.16 -7.47
CA THR A 11 -9.46 -22.51 -6.06
C THR A 11 -9.59 -24.01 -5.85
N GLY A 12 -8.99 -24.54 -4.77
CA GLY A 12 -9.08 -25.95 -4.42
C GLY A 12 -8.11 -26.86 -5.15
N GLY A 13 -7.15 -26.30 -5.89
CA GLY A 13 -6.03 -27.03 -6.49
C GLY A 13 -4.78 -27.07 -5.56
N GLU A 14 -3.66 -27.50 -6.09
CA GLU A 14 -2.38 -27.39 -5.38
C GLU A 14 -1.94 -25.92 -5.23
N VAL A 15 -2.36 -25.06 -6.16
CA VAL A 15 -2.14 -23.62 -6.18
C VAL A 15 -3.48 -22.97 -6.50
N ASP A 16 -3.91 -22.07 -5.65
CA ASP A 16 -5.00 -21.16 -5.96
C ASP A 16 -4.42 -19.99 -6.75
N TRP A 17 -5.13 -19.58 -7.81
CA TRP A 17 -4.67 -18.46 -8.64
C TRP A 17 -5.83 -17.68 -9.23
N SER A 18 -5.58 -16.42 -9.58
CA SER A 18 -6.54 -15.63 -10.36
C SER A 18 -5.88 -14.75 -11.41
N LEU A 19 -6.69 -14.39 -12.42
CA LEU A 19 -6.38 -13.35 -13.39
C LEU A 19 -7.51 -12.31 -13.33
N SER A 20 -7.14 -11.04 -13.36
CA SER A 20 -8.09 -9.95 -13.27
C SER A 20 -7.83 -8.86 -14.31
N TYR A 21 -8.91 -8.23 -14.74
CA TYR A 21 -8.87 -7.04 -15.59
C TYR A 21 -9.81 -5.99 -15.02
N TYR A 22 -9.35 -4.73 -15.00
CA TYR A 22 -10.15 -3.58 -14.62
C TYR A 22 -9.96 -2.45 -15.62
N TYR A 23 -11.06 -1.81 -16.02
CA TYR A 23 -11.07 -0.56 -16.75
C TYR A 23 -12.02 0.41 -16.05
N GLY A 24 -11.51 1.56 -15.63
CA GLY A 24 -12.31 2.53 -14.90
C GLY A 24 -11.50 3.75 -14.46
N LEU A 25 -12.06 4.49 -13.51
CA LEU A 25 -11.35 5.61 -12.89
C LEU A 25 -10.36 5.10 -11.86
N ASP A 26 -9.19 5.75 -11.82
CA ASP A 26 -8.26 5.59 -10.70
C ASP A 26 -8.88 6.18 -9.42
N LEU A 27 -8.75 5.47 -8.30
CA LEU A 27 -9.23 5.92 -7.01
C LEU A 27 -8.45 7.14 -6.48
N PHE A 28 -7.18 7.27 -6.85
CA PHE A 28 -6.34 8.38 -6.46
C PHE A 28 -6.36 9.46 -7.54
N PRO A 29 -6.85 10.66 -7.22
CA PRO A 29 -6.83 11.77 -8.17
C PRO A 29 -5.42 12.29 -8.40
N VAL A 30 -5.23 12.97 -9.49
CA VAL A 30 -4.05 13.81 -9.78
C VAL A 30 -4.41 15.28 -9.68
N GLY A 31 -3.45 16.10 -9.25
CA GLY A 31 -3.60 17.56 -9.25
C GLY A 31 -3.17 18.13 -10.58
N ILE A 32 -4.04 18.93 -11.21
CA ILE A 32 -3.76 19.65 -12.45
C ILE A 32 -3.78 21.15 -12.17
N PRO A 33 -2.67 21.89 -12.37
CA PRO A 33 -2.65 23.33 -12.13
C PRO A 33 -3.43 24.06 -13.22
N LEU A 34 -4.43 24.85 -12.85
CA LEU A 34 -5.15 25.75 -13.73
C LEU A 34 -4.54 27.16 -13.72
N SER A 35 -3.87 27.53 -12.64
CA SER A 35 -3.16 28.79 -12.45
C SER A 35 -2.11 28.63 -11.34
N PRO A 36 -1.22 29.62 -11.11
CA PRO A 36 -0.25 29.54 -10.01
C PRO A 36 -0.83 29.35 -8.61
N THR A 37 -2.14 29.61 -8.43
CA THR A 37 -2.83 29.52 -7.14
C THR A 37 -3.99 28.54 -7.13
N GLN A 38 -4.27 27.87 -8.24
CA GLN A 38 -5.43 26.98 -8.36
C GLN A 38 -5.04 25.62 -8.95
N VAL A 39 -5.35 24.55 -8.21
CA VAL A 39 -5.19 23.17 -8.64
C VAL A 39 -6.54 22.48 -8.62
N VAL A 40 -6.87 21.74 -9.65
CA VAL A 40 -8.06 20.89 -9.74
C VAL A 40 -7.62 19.44 -9.56
N LEU A 41 -8.43 18.66 -8.84
CA LEU A 41 -8.23 17.22 -8.67
C LEU A 41 -9.06 16.48 -9.71
N GLU A 42 -8.40 15.64 -10.51
CA GLU A 42 -9.05 14.82 -11.55
C GLU A 42 -8.76 13.34 -11.35
N HIS A 43 -9.80 12.51 -11.57
CA HIS A 43 -9.69 11.06 -11.59
C HIS A 43 -9.50 10.58 -13.03
N ASN A 44 -8.32 10.09 -13.34
CA ASN A 44 -7.98 9.60 -14.66
C ASN A 44 -8.45 8.15 -14.88
N ARG A 45 -8.63 7.76 -16.13
CA ARG A 45 -8.93 6.36 -16.47
C ARG A 45 -7.66 5.53 -16.48
N ILE A 46 -7.81 4.28 -16.00
CA ILE A 46 -6.75 3.28 -16.03
C ILE A 46 -7.29 1.96 -16.60
N GLN A 47 -6.36 1.16 -17.12
CA GLN A 47 -6.55 -0.26 -17.37
C GLN A 47 -5.58 -1.03 -16.49
N MET A 48 -6.07 -2.02 -15.78
CA MET A 48 -5.23 -2.85 -14.91
C MET A 48 -5.38 -4.32 -15.29
N PHE A 49 -4.26 -4.99 -15.48
CA PHE A 49 -4.16 -6.44 -15.67
C PHE A 49 -3.48 -6.99 -14.42
N GLY A 50 -4.16 -7.85 -13.69
CA GLY A 50 -3.67 -8.43 -12.45
C GLY A 50 -3.60 -9.94 -12.50
N ALA A 51 -2.67 -10.51 -11.75
CA ALA A 51 -2.56 -11.93 -11.47
C ALA A 51 -2.18 -12.14 -10.01
N ASP A 52 -2.72 -13.15 -9.40
CA ASP A 52 -2.34 -13.56 -8.05
C ASP A 52 -2.25 -15.09 -7.94
N PHE A 53 -1.48 -15.54 -6.95
CA PHE A 53 -1.43 -16.95 -6.55
C PHE A 53 -1.28 -17.08 -5.04
N ALA A 54 -1.75 -18.21 -4.51
CA ALA A 54 -1.54 -18.63 -3.12
C ALA A 54 -1.34 -20.16 -3.06
N ARG A 55 -0.42 -20.58 -2.19
CA ARG A 55 -0.17 -21.99 -1.91
C ARG A 55 0.30 -22.18 -0.47
N ASN A 56 -0.15 -23.26 0.15
CA ASN A 56 0.32 -23.67 1.47
C ASN A 56 1.35 -24.80 1.37
N PHE A 57 2.46 -24.66 2.09
CA PHE A 57 3.52 -25.65 2.26
C PHE A 57 3.65 -25.98 3.75
N GLY A 58 2.86 -26.93 4.24
CA GLY A 58 2.79 -27.25 5.65
C GLY A 58 2.29 -26.05 6.47
N ARG A 59 3.16 -25.48 7.31
CA ARG A 59 2.84 -24.31 8.16
C ARG A 59 3.17 -22.96 7.50
N PHE A 60 3.65 -22.98 6.26
CA PHE A 60 3.95 -21.78 5.50
C PHE A 60 2.88 -21.53 4.44
N GLY A 61 2.28 -20.35 4.46
CA GLY A 61 1.49 -19.83 3.36
C GLY A 61 2.37 -18.93 2.48
N VAL A 62 2.44 -19.20 1.19
CA VAL A 62 3.16 -18.37 0.21
C VAL A 62 2.13 -17.76 -0.73
N ARG A 63 2.23 -16.46 -0.97
CA ARG A 63 1.35 -15.75 -1.90
C ARG A 63 2.13 -14.75 -2.72
N GLY A 64 1.63 -14.47 -3.91
CA GLY A 64 2.18 -13.43 -4.76
C GLY A 64 1.09 -12.77 -5.57
N GLU A 65 1.27 -11.47 -5.82
CA GLU A 65 0.38 -10.66 -6.64
C GLU A 65 1.21 -9.82 -7.58
N ALA A 66 0.74 -9.61 -8.80
CA ALA A 66 1.34 -8.69 -9.76
C ALA A 66 0.25 -7.97 -10.54
N ALA A 67 0.47 -6.70 -10.83
CA ALA A 67 -0.41 -5.91 -11.67
C ALA A 67 0.39 -5.00 -12.60
N TYR A 68 -0.04 -4.93 -13.86
CA TYR A 68 0.35 -3.88 -14.79
C TYR A 68 -0.78 -2.87 -14.90
N VAL A 69 -0.45 -1.61 -14.66
CA VAL A 69 -1.41 -0.50 -14.77
C VAL A 69 -1.01 0.39 -15.94
N HIS A 70 -1.86 0.41 -16.96
CA HIS A 70 -1.78 1.32 -18.09
C HIS A 70 -2.58 2.58 -17.77
N THR A 71 -1.98 3.74 -17.99
CA THR A 71 -2.55 5.06 -17.64
C THR A 71 -2.80 5.90 -18.88
N GLN A 72 -3.31 7.11 -18.72
CA GLN A 72 -3.55 8.04 -19.83
C GLN A 72 -2.30 8.69 -20.38
N ASP A 73 -1.15 8.57 -19.70
CA ASP A 73 0.15 9.04 -20.16
C ASP A 73 1.12 7.86 -20.35
N PRO A 74 0.92 7.03 -21.38
CA PRO A 74 1.77 5.85 -21.61
C PRO A 74 3.23 6.19 -21.93
N ASP A 75 3.49 7.37 -22.48
CA ASP A 75 4.81 7.80 -22.88
C ASP A 75 5.56 8.57 -21.79
N GLY A 76 4.89 8.95 -20.69
CA GLY A 76 5.47 9.68 -19.58
C GLY A 76 5.84 11.12 -19.92
N ASN A 77 5.04 11.79 -20.75
CA ASN A 77 5.32 13.14 -21.23
C ASN A 77 4.58 14.23 -20.44
N ASP A 78 3.53 13.87 -19.70
CA ASP A 78 2.73 14.81 -18.91
C ASP A 78 3.14 14.77 -17.44
N PRO A 79 3.71 15.87 -16.87
CA PRO A 79 4.16 15.93 -15.48
C PRO A 79 3.04 15.84 -14.46
N PHE A 80 1.79 15.95 -14.87
CA PHE A 80 0.63 15.92 -13.98
C PHE A 80 -0.12 14.60 -13.98
N LEU A 81 0.15 13.74 -14.97
CA LEU A 81 -0.48 12.44 -15.08
C LEU A 81 0.39 11.34 -14.45
N LYS A 82 -0.26 10.26 -14.05
CA LYS A 82 0.41 9.07 -13.53
C LYS A 82 1.03 8.28 -14.69
N ASN A 83 2.30 7.91 -14.57
CA ASN A 83 2.96 7.01 -15.51
C ASN A 83 2.44 5.57 -15.37
N PRO A 84 2.48 4.75 -16.42
CA PRO A 84 2.24 3.32 -16.32
C PRO A 84 3.24 2.65 -15.40
N TYR A 85 2.82 1.58 -14.74
CA TYR A 85 3.70 0.86 -13.82
C TYR A 85 3.37 -0.62 -13.71
N VAL A 86 4.37 -1.39 -13.33
CA VAL A 86 4.21 -2.76 -12.82
C VAL A 86 4.38 -2.70 -11.31
N TYR A 87 3.48 -3.36 -10.60
CA TYR A 87 3.57 -3.52 -9.14
C TYR A 87 3.43 -4.99 -8.80
N TYR A 88 4.31 -5.52 -7.95
CA TYR A 88 4.19 -6.88 -7.45
C TYR A 88 4.55 -6.97 -5.98
N VAL A 89 3.97 -7.98 -5.35
CA VAL A 89 4.14 -8.32 -3.93
C VAL A 89 4.37 -9.83 -3.83
N LEU A 90 5.35 -10.23 -3.03
CA LEU A 90 5.57 -11.61 -2.63
C LEU A 90 5.51 -11.69 -1.11
N GLY A 91 4.73 -12.60 -0.58
CA GLY A 91 4.50 -12.74 0.84
C GLY A 91 4.61 -14.16 1.35
N VAL A 92 5.06 -14.26 2.60
CA VAL A 92 5.10 -15.51 3.37
C VAL A 92 4.39 -15.27 4.70
N ASP A 93 3.51 -16.20 5.04
CA ASP A 93 2.83 -16.28 6.32
C ASP A 93 3.26 -17.55 7.05
N HIS A 94 3.54 -17.48 8.35
CA HIS A 94 3.99 -18.62 9.13
C HIS A 94 3.46 -18.58 10.56
N ASP A 95 2.77 -19.65 10.95
CA ASP A 95 2.43 -19.92 12.34
C ASP A 95 3.61 -20.58 13.03
N VAL A 96 4.45 -19.75 13.70
CA VAL A 96 5.63 -20.22 14.45
C VAL A 96 5.19 -21.12 15.60
N THR A 97 4.15 -20.70 16.34
CA THR A 97 3.44 -21.49 17.36
C THR A 97 1.94 -21.27 17.18
N GLU A 98 1.12 -21.91 18.04
CA GLU A 98 -0.33 -21.66 18.10
C GLU A 98 -0.68 -20.21 18.53
N ASP A 99 0.27 -19.55 19.19
CA ASP A 99 0.11 -18.21 19.75
C ASP A 99 0.98 -17.16 19.04
N LEU A 100 1.79 -17.53 18.06
CA LEU A 100 2.69 -16.60 17.35
C LEU A 100 2.60 -16.80 15.84
N ASN A 101 2.07 -15.79 15.16
CA ASN A 101 2.02 -15.71 13.70
C ASN A 101 2.96 -14.59 13.20
N VAL A 102 3.67 -14.85 12.12
CA VAL A 102 4.54 -13.90 11.41
C VAL A 102 4.16 -13.85 9.94
N ASN A 103 3.87 -12.67 9.43
CA ASN A 103 3.65 -12.40 8.02
C ASN A 103 4.71 -11.41 7.53
N LEU A 104 5.39 -11.73 6.44
CA LEU A 104 6.40 -10.87 5.81
C LEU A 104 6.10 -10.77 4.33
N GLN A 105 6.25 -9.58 3.76
CA GLN A 105 6.04 -9.31 2.35
C GLN A 105 7.17 -8.41 1.83
N ALA A 106 7.60 -8.68 0.60
CA ALA A 106 8.44 -7.79 -0.17
C ALA A 106 7.61 -7.26 -1.35
N TYR A 107 7.73 -5.98 -1.65
CA TYR A 107 7.04 -5.37 -2.78
C TYR A 107 7.98 -4.52 -3.62
N GLN A 108 7.68 -4.45 -4.91
CA GLN A 108 8.36 -3.53 -5.81
C GLN A 108 7.37 -2.93 -6.81
N ARG A 109 7.54 -1.63 -7.07
CA ARG A 109 6.87 -0.91 -8.14
C ARG A 109 7.90 -0.39 -9.13
N LEU A 110 7.72 -0.74 -10.39
CA LEU A 110 8.53 -0.28 -11.51
C LEU A 110 7.72 0.70 -12.35
N ILE A 111 8.11 1.98 -12.37
CA ILE A 111 7.44 3.01 -13.16
C ILE A 111 8.01 2.96 -14.58
N VAL A 112 7.11 2.78 -15.54
CA VAL A 112 7.46 2.78 -16.98
C VAL A 112 7.52 4.23 -17.46
N ASN A 113 8.54 4.56 -18.25
CA ASN A 113 8.76 5.92 -18.76
C ASN A 113 8.79 6.98 -17.65
N TYR A 114 9.50 6.67 -16.56
CA TYR A 114 9.62 7.53 -15.38
C TYR A 114 10.19 8.90 -15.73
N GLN A 115 9.55 9.94 -15.24
CA GLN A 115 9.96 11.32 -15.33
C GLN A 115 10.24 11.88 -13.92
N ASP A 116 11.46 12.38 -13.71
CA ASP A 116 11.84 12.97 -12.42
C ASP A 116 11.11 14.31 -12.23
N PRO A 117 10.24 14.45 -11.20
CA PRO A 117 9.50 15.69 -10.98
C PRO A 117 10.39 16.89 -10.63
N PHE A 118 11.62 16.66 -10.17
CA PHE A 118 12.54 17.74 -9.82
C PHE A 118 13.24 18.39 -11.02
N GLN A 119 13.15 17.79 -12.21
CA GLN A 119 13.76 18.36 -13.44
C GLN A 119 13.02 19.59 -13.97
N PHE A 120 11.76 19.82 -13.57
CA PHE A 120 10.97 20.94 -14.07
C PHE A 120 11.48 22.28 -13.55
N GLN A 121 11.71 23.24 -14.47
CA GLN A 121 12.23 24.57 -14.15
C GLN A 121 11.15 25.46 -13.53
N ASP A 122 9.91 25.37 -14.04
CA ASP A 122 8.79 26.13 -13.50
C ASP A 122 8.42 25.66 -12.09
N PRO A 123 8.42 26.55 -11.07
CA PRO A 123 8.15 26.17 -9.69
C PRO A 123 6.74 25.60 -9.45
N VAL A 124 5.74 26.09 -10.20
CA VAL A 124 4.35 25.63 -10.07
C VAL A 124 4.24 24.19 -10.58
N THR A 125 4.71 23.95 -11.80
CA THR A 125 4.77 22.62 -12.42
C THR A 125 5.52 21.64 -11.51
N ARG A 126 6.72 22.02 -11.07
CA ARG A 126 7.54 21.16 -10.19
C ARG A 126 6.83 20.80 -8.89
N ASN A 127 6.24 21.79 -8.20
CA ASN A 127 5.59 21.54 -6.91
C ASN A 127 4.37 20.62 -7.06
N VAL A 128 3.55 20.82 -8.10
CA VAL A 128 2.38 19.95 -8.35
C VAL A 128 2.82 18.57 -8.79
N ALA A 129 3.83 18.44 -9.66
CA ALA A 129 4.37 17.15 -10.07
C ALA A 129 4.95 16.37 -8.87
N VAL A 130 5.69 17.03 -7.98
CA VAL A 130 6.22 16.40 -6.74
C VAL A 130 5.09 15.89 -5.86
N LEU A 131 4.05 16.69 -5.62
CA LEU A 131 2.90 16.26 -4.83
C LEU A 131 2.17 15.08 -5.49
N ASN A 132 1.92 15.13 -6.80
CA ASN A 132 1.32 14.03 -7.54
C ASN A 132 2.13 12.74 -7.40
N THR A 133 3.46 12.81 -7.55
CA THR A 133 4.32 11.62 -7.42
C THR A 133 4.37 11.06 -6.00
N ILE A 134 4.30 11.90 -4.95
CA ILE A 134 4.19 11.45 -3.55
C ILE A 134 2.88 10.67 -3.36
N PHE A 135 1.73 11.29 -3.68
CA PHE A 135 0.41 10.69 -3.47
C PHE A 135 0.18 9.45 -4.33
N ASN A 136 0.71 9.43 -5.55
CA ASN A 136 0.61 8.29 -6.46
C ASN A 136 1.73 7.26 -6.25
N GLN A 137 2.65 7.50 -5.30
CA GLN A 137 3.80 6.64 -5.02
C GLN A 137 4.63 6.38 -6.29
N GLN A 138 5.04 7.45 -6.97
CA GLN A 138 5.86 7.41 -8.19
C GLN A 138 7.11 8.30 -8.10
N MET A 139 7.65 8.49 -6.86
CA MET A 139 8.80 9.36 -6.62
C MET A 139 10.12 8.85 -7.19
N ASP A 140 10.25 7.56 -7.39
CA ASP A 140 11.44 6.91 -7.94
C ASP A 140 11.01 5.94 -9.05
N ARG A 141 11.89 5.74 -10.04
CA ARG A 141 11.64 4.78 -11.13
C ARG A 141 11.39 3.36 -10.62
N ILE A 142 12.14 2.96 -9.60
CA ILE A 142 11.96 1.69 -8.90
C ILE A 142 11.69 2.05 -7.44
N GLN A 143 10.58 1.59 -6.91
CA GLN A 143 10.23 1.73 -5.50
C GLN A 143 10.06 0.35 -4.91
N GLU A 144 10.78 0.09 -3.85
CA GLU A 144 10.81 -1.22 -3.21
C GLU A 144 10.76 -1.09 -1.70
N GLY A 145 10.23 -2.11 -1.08
CA GLY A 145 10.12 -2.15 0.36
C GLY A 145 9.65 -3.49 0.89
N PHE A 146 9.49 -3.49 2.19
CA PHE A 146 9.02 -4.63 2.96
C PHE A 146 7.84 -4.21 3.82
N SER A 147 6.89 -5.12 3.99
CA SER A 147 5.88 -4.99 5.03
C SER A 147 5.85 -6.25 5.87
N GLY A 148 5.44 -6.12 7.13
CA GLY A 148 5.38 -7.26 8.01
C GLY A 148 4.40 -7.05 9.14
N ARG A 149 3.90 -8.18 9.64
CA ARG A 149 3.06 -8.26 10.82
C ARG A 149 3.55 -9.39 11.69
N ILE A 150 3.76 -9.10 12.97
CA ILE A 150 3.99 -10.10 14.01
C ILE A 150 2.79 -10.01 14.95
N LYS A 151 2.07 -11.11 15.14
CA LYS A 151 0.94 -11.19 16.07
C LYS A 151 1.21 -12.28 17.08
N ALA A 152 1.14 -11.92 18.35
CA ALA A 152 1.25 -12.86 19.48
C ALA A 152 -0.02 -12.82 20.33
N THR A 153 -0.45 -13.98 20.82
CA THR A 153 -1.55 -14.11 21.77
C THR A 153 -1.07 -14.72 23.09
N ALA A 154 -1.74 -14.40 24.17
CA ALA A 154 -1.45 -14.94 25.50
C ALA A 154 -2.75 -15.03 26.34
N TRP A 155 -2.67 -15.72 27.48
CA TRP A 155 -3.78 -15.87 28.44
C TRP A 155 -5.06 -16.38 27.80
N ASN A 156 -4.98 -17.53 27.11
CA ASN A 156 -6.09 -18.11 26.36
C ASN A 156 -6.68 -17.14 25.32
N LYS A 157 -5.78 -16.40 24.60
CA LYS A 157 -6.14 -15.43 23.55
C LYS A 157 -6.91 -14.20 24.06
N THR A 158 -6.94 -13.94 25.38
CA THR A 158 -7.53 -12.72 25.92
C THR A 158 -6.61 -11.51 25.74
N LEU A 159 -5.29 -11.71 25.67
CA LEU A 159 -4.31 -10.69 25.35
C LEU A 159 -3.77 -10.92 23.92
N GLU A 160 -3.81 -9.89 23.11
CA GLU A 160 -3.22 -9.88 21.76
C GLU A 160 -2.21 -8.74 21.69
N ALA A 161 -1.00 -9.00 21.20
CA ALA A 161 -0.01 -8.00 20.87
C ALA A 161 0.28 -8.09 19.37
N GLU A 162 0.34 -6.95 18.69
CA GLU A 162 0.62 -6.89 17.27
C GLU A 162 1.65 -5.80 16.97
N LEU A 163 2.59 -6.12 16.11
CA LEU A 163 3.48 -5.15 15.47
C LEU A 163 3.26 -5.23 13.96
N LEU A 164 2.74 -4.16 13.39
CA LEU A 164 2.62 -3.98 11.94
C LEU A 164 3.64 -2.94 11.50
N GLY A 165 4.31 -3.20 10.37
CA GLY A 165 5.30 -2.29 9.83
C GLY A 165 5.34 -2.30 8.31
N VAL A 166 5.69 -1.15 7.74
CA VAL A 166 6.05 -0.98 6.32
C VAL A 166 7.33 -0.18 6.26
N PHE A 167 8.26 -0.61 5.45
CA PHE A 167 9.55 0.06 5.24
C PHE A 167 9.81 0.22 3.74
N GLU A 168 10.01 1.46 3.31
CA GLU A 168 10.45 1.84 1.95
C GLU A 168 11.98 1.95 1.93
N VAL A 169 12.63 1.16 1.08
CA VAL A 169 14.10 1.13 0.99
C VAL A 169 14.63 2.42 0.35
N ASN A 170 14.09 2.83 -0.79
CA ASN A 170 14.60 3.95 -1.59
C ASN A 170 14.65 5.28 -0.85
N ARG A 171 13.66 5.56 -0.01
CA ARG A 171 13.51 6.82 0.73
C ARG A 171 13.80 6.67 2.22
N ALA A 172 14.20 5.47 2.67
CA ALA A 172 14.44 5.14 4.08
C ALA A 172 13.29 5.64 4.97
N SER A 173 12.05 5.35 4.54
CA SER A 173 10.84 5.79 5.22
C SER A 173 10.05 4.61 5.76
N PHE A 174 9.34 4.81 6.86
CA PHE A 174 8.60 3.73 7.48
C PHE A 174 7.33 4.18 8.20
N PHE A 175 6.41 3.24 8.27
CA PHE A 175 5.27 3.24 9.18
C PHE A 175 5.40 2.06 10.14
N LEU A 176 5.19 2.29 11.44
CA LEU A 176 5.12 1.24 12.46
C LEU A 176 3.88 1.45 13.32
N ARG A 177 3.17 0.36 13.60
CA ARG A 177 2.03 0.32 14.53
C ARG A 177 2.19 -0.83 15.53
N PRO A 178 2.87 -0.62 16.65
CA PRO A 178 2.73 -1.48 17.81
C PRO A 178 1.35 -1.28 18.44
N SER A 179 0.66 -2.37 18.74
CA SER A 179 -0.65 -2.32 19.37
C SER A 179 -0.87 -3.50 20.30
N VAL A 180 -1.72 -3.31 21.30
CA VAL A 180 -2.15 -4.32 22.25
C VAL A 180 -3.67 -4.28 22.36
N ALA A 181 -4.29 -5.46 22.42
CA ALA A 181 -5.71 -5.60 22.67
C ALA A 181 -5.91 -6.55 23.85
N TYR A 182 -6.88 -6.24 24.70
CA TYR A 182 -7.24 -7.06 25.85
C TYR A 182 -8.76 -7.24 25.93
N ALA A 183 -9.19 -8.51 25.97
CA ALA A 183 -10.58 -8.86 26.19
C ALA A 183 -10.87 -8.91 27.70
N PHE A 184 -11.57 -7.90 28.22
CA PHE A 184 -11.97 -7.84 29.62
C PHE A 184 -13.06 -8.83 29.93
N THR A 185 -13.98 -9.05 28.98
CA THR A 185 -15.05 -10.03 28.98
C THR A 185 -15.31 -10.49 27.54
N ASP A 186 -16.21 -11.45 27.34
CA ASP A 186 -16.63 -11.89 26.00
C ASP A 186 -17.31 -10.79 25.21
N THR A 187 -17.82 -9.75 25.88
CA THR A 187 -18.50 -8.60 25.28
C THR A 187 -17.57 -7.41 25.06
N TRP A 188 -16.62 -7.15 25.97
CA TRP A 188 -15.81 -5.95 25.99
C TRP A 188 -14.35 -6.22 25.66
N LYS A 189 -13.82 -5.52 24.65
CA LYS A 189 -12.41 -5.57 24.24
C LYS A 189 -11.84 -4.15 24.13
N GLY A 190 -10.72 -3.90 24.78
CA GLY A 190 -9.97 -2.65 24.67
C GLY A 190 -8.81 -2.81 23.70
N PHE A 191 -8.50 -1.76 22.98
CA PHE A 191 -7.36 -1.67 22.05
C PHE A 191 -6.56 -0.41 22.35
N THR A 192 -5.25 -0.49 22.25
CA THR A 192 -4.38 0.67 22.34
C THR A 192 -3.14 0.47 21.47
N GLY A 193 -2.57 1.55 20.98
CA GLY A 193 -1.38 1.49 20.14
C GLY A 193 -0.87 2.88 19.75
N VAL A 194 0.16 2.86 18.95
CA VAL A 194 0.80 4.09 18.42
C VAL A 194 1.00 3.94 16.94
N ASP A 195 0.67 4.97 16.18
CA ASP A 195 1.03 5.13 14.78
C ASP A 195 2.29 5.99 14.69
N LEU A 196 3.37 5.42 14.16
CA LEU A 196 4.65 6.09 14.00
C LEU A 196 4.98 6.19 12.51
N PHE A 197 5.10 7.42 12.02
CA PHE A 197 5.54 7.73 10.67
C PHE A 197 6.88 8.43 10.71
N ASN A 198 7.82 8.02 9.85
CA ASN A 198 9.11 8.68 9.71
C ASN A 198 9.69 8.45 8.31
N GLY A 199 10.52 9.38 7.84
CA GLY A 199 11.19 9.29 6.55
C GLY A 199 11.65 10.63 6.03
N ARG A 200 12.19 10.63 4.81
CA ARG A 200 12.51 11.87 4.09
C ARG A 200 11.22 12.61 3.75
N LYS A 201 11.26 13.95 3.70
CA LYS A 201 10.08 14.80 3.42
C LYS A 201 9.40 14.46 2.10
N GLU A 202 10.17 13.96 1.13
CA GLU A 202 9.69 13.57 -0.20
C GLU A 202 9.21 12.10 -0.26
N SER A 203 9.03 11.43 0.88
CA SER A 203 8.42 10.11 0.98
C SER A 203 7.01 10.21 1.55
N ILE A 204 6.17 9.20 1.31
CA ILE A 204 4.80 9.18 1.85
C ILE A 204 4.80 9.22 3.39
N TYR A 205 5.66 8.43 4.04
CA TYR A 205 5.71 8.37 5.50
C TYR A 205 6.43 9.57 6.12
N GLY A 206 7.37 10.19 5.41
CA GLY A 206 7.99 11.45 5.83
C GLY A 206 7.02 12.62 5.73
N PHE A 207 6.18 12.66 4.69
CA PHE A 207 5.10 13.64 4.56
C PHE A 207 4.07 13.50 5.69
N LEU A 208 3.79 12.27 6.13
CA LEU A 208 2.85 11.96 7.21
C LEU A 208 3.47 12.01 8.61
N GLN A 209 4.73 12.37 8.79
CA GLN A 209 5.44 12.30 10.08
C GLN A 209 4.72 13.02 11.23
N GLN A 210 4.07 14.15 10.93
CA GLN A 210 3.30 14.92 11.93
C GLN A 210 1.97 14.27 12.33
N ASN A 211 1.56 13.22 11.61
CA ASN A 211 0.34 12.45 11.90
C ASN A 211 0.61 11.25 12.84
N SER A 212 1.83 11.13 13.38
CA SER A 212 2.11 10.13 14.41
C SER A 212 1.22 10.37 15.62
N ALA A 213 0.51 9.33 16.07
CA ALA A 213 -0.54 9.46 17.06
C ALA A 213 -0.64 8.24 17.98
N PHE A 214 -1.02 8.47 19.22
CA PHE A 214 -1.51 7.42 20.12
C PHE A 214 -3.01 7.25 19.90
N PHE A 215 -3.50 5.99 19.94
CA PHE A 215 -4.93 5.69 19.89
C PHE A 215 -5.32 4.72 21.01
N ALA A 216 -6.56 4.86 21.45
CA ALA A 216 -7.23 3.91 22.34
C ALA A 216 -8.69 3.75 21.89
N GLU A 217 -9.18 2.51 21.89
CA GLU A 217 -10.55 2.16 21.50
C GLU A 217 -11.12 1.17 22.50
N LEU A 218 -12.39 1.31 22.82
CA LEU A 218 -13.17 0.32 23.59
C LEU A 218 -14.32 -0.17 22.69
N ARG A 219 -14.36 -1.48 22.44
CA ARG A 219 -15.37 -2.12 21.59
C ARG A 219 -16.26 -3.01 22.42
N ALA A 220 -17.58 -2.90 22.22
CA ALA A 220 -18.59 -3.81 22.75
C ALA A 220 -19.26 -4.58 21.61
N THR A 221 -19.42 -5.90 21.78
CA THR A 221 -20.12 -6.78 20.82
C THR A 221 -21.31 -7.41 21.55
N PHE A 222 -22.53 -7.23 21.03
CA PHE A 222 -23.78 -7.72 21.62
C PHE A 222 -24.43 -8.74 20.71
#